data_cdaa59755983126c04e588000b575b9c
#
_entry.id   cdaa59755983126c04e588000b575b9c
#
_cell.length_a   1.000
_cell.length_b   1.000
_cell.length_c   1.000
_cell.angle_alpha   90.00
_cell.angle_beta   90.00
_cell.angle_gamma   90.00
#
_symmetry.space_group_name_H-M   'P 1'
#
loop_
_entity.id
_entity.type
_entity.pdbx_description
1 polymer ?
#
loop_
_entity_poly.entity_id
_entity_poly.type
_entity_poly.pdbx_seq_one_letter_code
_entity_poly.pdbx_strand_id
1 'polypeptide(L)'
;MSEEKITLYPSNWLYNAGVVGLLKVLEYNKIGFEINEQVIINNSAIKASYEGIFQYHKEVLKENFSIWGKNKRYPNYIQSTQKEFFKNHYVKALQSVEKNGNKKCSWCEGYFIPFNLLEKLERKFSGKDFSGFMEQREKFQGIHFAGLGAAITEVPNSFWNLNFSIPICHLCSYLIIFNHLAFIKTSEGEIFINAPDFKLIWDLNRFAENILTKSKEYEIRKILGSSLLQWAIKRRALLGAWTMMNIEVIVKKKIFDPKTKKTENIIDYFDLPQDITKILLDYEIASLIEEINEEKIFDLILSGKFSELEKANYFVLKAILKLKNKEEISKNDPITKYFTKYKDFNYLKKVSGILPELYLKILEKIGR
;
A
#
# COMPACT_ATOMS: atom_id res chain seq x y z
N MET A 1 23.97 27.23 -2.50
CA MET A 1 22.59 27.22 -3.06
C MET A 1 21.83 26.18 -2.25
N SER A 2 20.77 26.59 -1.53
CA SER A 2 19.90 25.63 -0.86
C SER A 2 19.25 24.75 -1.93
N GLU A 3 19.41 23.43 -1.83
CA GLU A 3 18.67 22.50 -2.71
C GLU A 3 17.17 22.74 -2.51
N GLU A 4 16.46 22.98 -3.61
CA GLU A 4 15.01 23.11 -3.57
C GLU A 4 14.38 21.80 -3.14
N LYS A 5 13.48 21.87 -2.16
CA LYS A 5 12.76 20.72 -1.62
C LYS A 5 11.38 20.60 -2.26
N ILE A 6 11.00 19.38 -2.59
CA ILE A 6 9.66 19.01 -3.04
C ILE A 6 8.92 18.36 -1.89
N THR A 7 7.73 18.86 -1.58
CA THR A 7 6.84 18.31 -0.58
C THR A 7 5.69 17.57 -1.26
N LEU A 8 5.49 16.31 -0.92
CA LEU A 8 4.45 15.45 -1.47
C LEU A 8 3.45 15.11 -0.36
N TYR A 9 2.17 15.40 -0.60
CA TYR A 9 1.07 15.06 0.31
C TYR A 9 0.33 13.83 -0.20
N PRO A 10 -0.26 13.00 0.68
CA PRO A 10 -1.07 11.86 0.27
C PRO A 10 -2.25 12.30 -0.62
N SER A 11 -2.57 11.47 -1.60
CA SER A 11 -3.66 11.69 -2.55
C SER A 11 -4.32 10.35 -2.90
N ASN A 12 -4.68 10.11 -4.16
CA ASN A 12 -5.23 8.83 -4.57
C ASN A 12 -4.18 7.70 -4.48
N TRP A 13 -4.67 6.46 -4.40
CA TRP A 13 -3.81 5.29 -4.21
C TRP A 13 -2.72 5.11 -5.28
N LEU A 14 -3.00 5.45 -6.55
CA LEU A 14 -2.03 5.29 -7.64
C LEU A 14 -0.85 6.26 -7.49
N TYR A 15 -1.15 7.51 -7.13
CA TYR A 15 -0.14 8.52 -6.80
C TYR A 15 0.66 8.09 -5.56
N ASN A 16 -0.02 7.66 -4.49
CA ASN A 16 0.61 7.22 -3.27
C ASN A 16 1.53 6.01 -3.51
N ALA A 17 1.08 5.04 -4.32
CA ALA A 17 1.91 3.91 -4.75
C ALA A 17 3.13 4.38 -5.56
N GLY A 18 2.96 5.40 -6.42
CA GLY A 18 4.07 6.03 -7.15
C GLY A 18 5.12 6.64 -6.22
N VAL A 19 4.67 7.37 -5.20
CA VAL A 19 5.57 7.96 -4.19
C VAL A 19 6.28 6.87 -3.39
N VAL A 20 5.57 5.87 -2.88
CA VAL A 20 6.19 4.75 -2.13
C VAL A 20 7.20 3.99 -2.98
N GLY A 21 6.88 3.73 -4.25
CA GLY A 21 7.81 3.10 -5.17
C GLY A 21 9.07 3.93 -5.42
N LEU A 22 8.93 5.26 -5.56
CA LEU A 22 10.05 6.19 -5.61
C LEU A 22 10.93 6.08 -4.34
N LEU A 23 10.31 6.12 -3.15
CA LEU A 23 11.05 6.04 -1.89
C LEU A 23 11.84 4.74 -1.75
N LYS A 24 11.30 3.59 -2.21
CA LYS A 24 12.04 2.32 -2.25
C LYS A 24 13.30 2.40 -3.11
N VAL A 25 13.23 3.07 -4.26
CA VAL A 25 14.40 3.29 -5.13
C VAL A 25 15.40 4.25 -4.48
N LEU A 26 14.94 5.32 -3.84
CA LEU A 26 15.81 6.27 -3.13
C LEU A 26 16.52 5.58 -1.95
N GLU A 27 15.78 4.81 -1.12
CA GLU A 27 16.36 4.06 0.00
C GLU A 27 17.42 3.07 -0.48
N TYR A 28 17.14 2.32 -1.55
CA TYR A 28 18.09 1.39 -2.15
C TYR A 28 19.39 2.09 -2.58
N ASN A 29 19.29 3.27 -3.19
CA ASN A 29 20.43 4.07 -3.62
C ASN A 29 21.03 4.93 -2.49
N LYS A 30 20.57 4.79 -1.25
CA LYS A 30 21.03 5.53 -0.07
C LYS A 30 20.87 7.05 -0.20
N ILE A 31 19.81 7.49 -0.89
CA ILE A 31 19.46 8.90 -1.05
C ILE A 31 18.48 9.27 0.04
N GLY A 32 18.80 10.33 0.80
CA GLY A 32 17.98 10.78 1.93
C GLY A 32 16.64 11.36 1.50
N PHE A 33 15.62 11.08 2.31
CA PHE A 33 14.30 11.69 2.26
C PHE A 33 13.72 11.78 3.68
N GLU A 34 12.78 12.69 3.87
CA GLU A 34 12.02 12.80 5.11
C GLU A 34 10.61 12.23 4.89
N ILE A 35 10.10 11.43 5.82
CA ILE A 35 8.77 10.84 5.74
C ILE A 35 8.04 10.99 7.07
N ASN A 36 6.93 11.74 7.03
CA ASN A 36 5.98 11.96 8.10
C ASN A 36 4.58 11.84 7.50
N GLU A 37 3.62 12.67 7.88
CA GLU A 37 2.33 12.78 7.18
C GLU A 37 2.52 13.08 5.69
N GLN A 38 3.61 13.77 5.36
CA GLN A 38 4.07 14.12 4.02
C GLN A 38 5.46 13.54 3.75
N VAL A 39 5.85 13.51 2.48
CA VAL A 39 7.21 13.16 2.05
C VAL A 39 7.93 14.41 1.57
N ILE A 40 9.18 14.59 1.98
CA ILE A 40 10.05 15.66 1.51
C ILE A 40 11.28 15.05 0.84
N ILE A 41 11.52 15.43 -0.40
CA ILE A 41 12.69 15.03 -1.20
C ILE A 41 13.39 16.25 -1.77
N ASN A 42 14.66 16.13 -2.06
CA ASN A 42 15.40 17.14 -2.81
C ASN A 42 15.14 16.99 -4.33
N ASN A 43 15.18 18.06 -5.08
CA ASN A 43 15.02 18.02 -6.52
C ASN A 43 16.03 17.10 -7.22
N SER A 44 17.25 16.98 -6.69
CA SER A 44 18.29 16.05 -7.15
C SER A 44 17.87 14.57 -7.09
N ALA A 45 16.96 14.21 -6.17
CA ALA A 45 16.44 12.85 -6.03
C ALA A 45 15.69 12.34 -7.28
N ILE A 46 15.12 13.25 -8.09
CA ILE A 46 14.43 12.91 -9.34
C ILE A 46 15.38 12.22 -10.32
N LYS A 47 16.55 12.82 -10.57
CA LYS A 47 17.54 12.24 -11.49
C LYS A 47 18.06 10.91 -10.95
N ALA A 48 18.42 10.89 -9.67
CA ALA A 48 18.94 9.70 -9.03
C ALA A 48 17.91 8.54 -9.01
N SER A 49 16.62 8.83 -8.83
CA SER A 49 15.57 7.81 -8.90
C SER A 49 15.40 7.25 -10.33
N TYR A 50 15.55 8.08 -11.35
CA TYR A 50 15.50 7.61 -12.73
C TYR A 50 16.64 6.65 -13.08
N GLU A 51 17.85 6.97 -12.66
CA GLU A 51 19.01 6.09 -12.84
C GLU A 51 18.86 4.82 -11.98
N GLY A 52 18.39 4.99 -10.75
CA GLY A 52 18.25 3.94 -9.76
C GLY A 52 17.16 2.91 -10.05
N ILE A 53 16.06 3.28 -10.74
CA ILE A 53 14.96 2.33 -10.99
C ILE A 53 15.41 1.12 -11.81
N PHE A 54 16.27 1.31 -12.80
CA PHE A 54 16.77 0.22 -13.65
C PHE A 54 17.68 -0.70 -12.86
N GLN A 55 18.53 -0.13 -12.01
CA GLN A 55 19.41 -0.89 -11.13
C GLN A 55 18.61 -1.67 -10.09
N TYR A 56 17.61 -1.04 -9.47
CA TYR A 56 16.70 -1.68 -8.52
C TYR A 56 16.02 -2.92 -9.14
N HIS A 57 15.51 -2.82 -10.36
CA HIS A 57 14.93 -3.96 -11.06
C HIS A 57 15.93 -5.06 -11.32
N LYS A 58 17.13 -4.71 -11.79
CA LYS A 58 18.18 -5.69 -12.11
C LYS A 58 18.68 -6.42 -10.85
N GLU A 59 18.91 -5.71 -9.76
CA GLU A 59 19.60 -6.25 -8.59
C GLU A 59 18.64 -6.77 -7.51
N VAL A 60 17.51 -6.10 -7.29
CA VAL A 60 16.54 -6.47 -6.26
C VAL A 60 15.48 -7.40 -6.80
N LEU A 61 14.81 -7.01 -7.90
CA LEU A 61 13.71 -7.79 -8.47
C LEU A 61 14.19 -8.88 -9.44
N LYS A 62 15.46 -8.82 -9.88
CA LYS A 62 16.08 -9.74 -10.84
C LYS A 62 15.28 -9.85 -12.14
N GLU A 63 14.75 -8.73 -12.60
CA GLU A 63 13.90 -8.61 -13.78
C GLU A 63 14.49 -7.59 -14.77
N ASN A 64 14.28 -7.83 -16.06
CA ASN A 64 14.51 -6.80 -17.08
C ASN A 64 13.35 -5.80 -17.05
N PHE A 65 13.68 -4.53 -16.84
CA PHE A 65 12.70 -3.46 -16.78
C PHE A 65 12.85 -2.47 -17.92
N SER A 66 11.71 -2.05 -18.46
CA SER A 66 11.65 -1.00 -19.47
C SER A 66 10.43 -0.13 -19.23
N ILE A 67 10.62 1.18 -19.31
CA ILE A 67 9.54 2.17 -19.30
C ILE A 67 9.09 2.54 -20.73
N TRP A 68 9.75 1.99 -21.75
CA TRP A 68 9.52 2.30 -23.14
C TRP A 68 8.45 1.41 -23.75
N GLY A 69 7.59 2.01 -24.57
CA GLY A 69 6.52 1.29 -25.23
C GLY A 69 5.39 0.87 -24.30
N LYS A 70 4.37 0.24 -24.86
CA LYS A 70 3.20 -0.24 -24.11
C LYS A 70 3.62 -1.33 -23.12
N ASN A 71 3.58 -1.01 -21.84
CA ASN A 71 3.81 -1.98 -20.78
C ASN A 71 2.66 -1.96 -19.76
N LYS A 72 2.41 -3.11 -19.13
CA LYS A 72 1.30 -3.28 -18.18
C LYS A 72 1.53 -2.62 -16.81
N ARG A 73 2.76 -2.15 -16.55
CA ARG A 73 3.17 -1.60 -15.25
C ARG A 73 3.08 -0.08 -15.22
N TYR A 74 3.25 0.56 -16.38
CA TYR A 74 3.25 2.00 -16.50
C TYR A 74 2.08 2.45 -17.36
N PRO A 75 1.01 2.98 -16.75
CA PRO A 75 -0.20 3.34 -17.47
C PRO A 75 0.00 4.47 -18.51
N ASN A 76 0.87 5.41 -18.23
CA ASN A 76 1.16 6.55 -19.13
C ASN A 76 2.52 6.34 -19.83
N TYR A 77 2.62 5.29 -20.65
CA TYR A 77 3.88 4.87 -21.27
C TYR A 77 4.50 5.92 -22.19
N ILE A 78 5.83 5.81 -22.34
CA ILE A 78 6.66 6.65 -23.19
C ILE A 78 7.00 5.85 -24.45
N GLN A 79 6.81 6.46 -25.63
CA GLN A 79 7.13 5.80 -26.88
C GLN A 79 8.64 5.60 -27.01
N SER A 80 9.05 4.50 -27.66
CA SER A 80 10.47 4.19 -27.85
C SER A 80 11.22 5.26 -28.63
N THR A 81 10.56 5.96 -29.55
CA THR A 81 11.08 7.12 -30.30
C THR A 81 11.39 8.33 -29.39
N GLN A 82 10.71 8.45 -28.25
CA GLN A 82 10.86 9.55 -27.31
C GLN A 82 11.95 9.28 -26.24
N LYS A 83 12.62 8.13 -26.29
CA LYS A 83 13.56 7.67 -25.27
C LYS A 83 14.70 8.66 -25.02
N GLU A 84 15.37 9.10 -26.06
CA GLU A 84 16.52 10.01 -25.93
C GLU A 84 16.10 11.37 -25.38
N PHE A 85 14.96 11.90 -25.83
CA PHE A 85 14.41 13.12 -25.29
C PHE A 85 14.07 12.99 -23.80
N PHE A 86 13.37 11.93 -23.42
CA PHE A 86 12.98 11.68 -22.02
C PHE A 86 14.22 11.62 -21.12
N LYS A 87 15.20 10.78 -21.46
CA LYS A 87 16.41 10.56 -20.68
C LYS A 87 17.26 11.82 -20.55
N ASN A 88 17.54 12.47 -21.67
CA ASN A 88 18.58 13.50 -21.74
C ASN A 88 18.07 14.90 -21.45
N HIS A 89 16.76 15.14 -21.57
CA HIS A 89 16.16 16.47 -21.46
C HIS A 89 15.02 16.54 -20.45
N TYR A 90 14.02 15.67 -20.56
CA TYR A 90 12.84 15.75 -19.69
C TYR A 90 13.16 15.46 -18.22
N VAL A 91 13.91 14.39 -17.92
CA VAL A 91 14.32 14.06 -16.54
C VAL A 91 15.19 15.15 -15.93
N LYS A 92 16.02 15.81 -16.73
CA LYS A 92 16.81 16.98 -16.27
C LYS A 92 15.92 18.17 -15.96
N ALA A 93 14.93 18.44 -16.80
CA ALA A 93 13.97 19.52 -16.58
C ALA A 93 13.10 19.29 -15.35
N LEU A 94 12.77 18.04 -15.05
CA LEU A 94 12.04 17.66 -13.83
C LEU A 94 12.78 18.03 -12.53
N GLN A 95 14.11 18.17 -12.55
CA GLN A 95 14.87 18.64 -11.37
C GLN A 95 14.64 20.11 -11.06
N SER A 96 14.00 20.86 -11.97
CA SER A 96 13.68 22.26 -11.81
C SER A 96 12.17 22.48 -11.68
N VAL A 97 11.40 21.44 -11.28
CA VAL A 97 9.95 21.63 -11.08
C VAL A 97 9.68 22.58 -9.93
N GLU A 98 8.71 23.44 -10.12
CA GLU A 98 8.24 24.39 -9.13
C GLU A 98 6.71 24.35 -9.03
N LYS A 99 6.17 24.85 -7.90
CA LYS A 99 4.73 25.01 -7.74
C LYS A 99 4.24 26.10 -8.71
N ASN A 100 3.26 25.74 -9.54
CA ASN A 100 2.64 26.68 -10.46
C ASN A 100 1.18 26.91 -10.05
N GLY A 101 0.91 28.05 -9.40
CA GLY A 101 -0.42 28.40 -8.92
C GLY A 101 -1.47 28.61 -10.02
N ASN A 102 -1.07 28.79 -11.29
CA ASN A 102 -1.96 29.01 -12.43
C ASN A 102 -2.39 27.69 -13.10
N LYS A 103 -1.67 26.59 -12.86
CA LYS A 103 -1.98 25.27 -13.42
C LYS A 103 -2.47 24.33 -12.31
N LYS A 104 -3.63 23.70 -12.50
CA LYS A 104 -4.18 22.75 -11.54
C LYS A 104 -3.68 21.34 -11.82
N CYS A 105 -3.31 20.63 -10.78
CA CYS A 105 -3.08 19.18 -10.78
C CYS A 105 -4.18 18.50 -9.97
N SER A 106 -4.78 17.43 -10.50
CA SER A 106 -5.83 16.69 -9.79
C SER A 106 -5.31 15.82 -8.63
N TRP A 107 -3.97 15.62 -8.53
CA TRP A 107 -3.36 14.69 -7.57
C TRP A 107 -2.48 15.35 -6.52
N CYS A 108 -1.92 16.51 -6.80
CA CYS A 108 -1.04 17.22 -5.86
C CYS A 108 -1.17 18.74 -6.01
N GLU A 109 -0.32 19.48 -5.31
CA GLU A 109 -0.30 20.96 -5.37
C GLU A 109 0.22 21.56 -6.69
N GLY A 110 0.60 20.73 -7.68
CA GLY A 110 0.96 21.14 -9.03
C GLY A 110 2.43 21.52 -9.21
N TYR A 111 3.31 20.53 -9.29
CA TYR A 111 4.73 20.72 -9.61
C TYR A 111 4.96 20.60 -11.13
N PHE A 112 5.19 21.72 -11.78
CA PHE A 112 5.42 21.81 -13.23
C PHE A 112 6.84 22.24 -13.56
N ILE A 113 7.32 21.82 -14.72
CA ILE A 113 8.56 22.38 -15.29
C ILE A 113 8.31 23.86 -15.61
N PRO A 114 9.22 24.80 -15.23
CA PRO A 114 9.09 26.22 -15.51
C PRO A 114 8.89 26.51 -17.00
N PHE A 115 8.04 27.48 -17.29
CA PHE A 115 7.67 27.83 -18.67
C PHE A 115 8.88 28.21 -19.54
N ASN A 116 9.81 28.99 -19.00
CA ASN A 116 11.03 29.38 -19.70
C ASN A 116 11.92 28.19 -20.09
N LEU A 117 11.91 27.11 -19.29
CA LEU A 117 12.63 25.89 -19.60
C LEU A 117 11.88 25.08 -20.66
N LEU A 118 10.55 25.03 -20.58
CA LEU A 118 9.72 24.40 -21.62
C LEU A 118 9.90 25.02 -22.97
N GLU A 119 9.89 26.38 -23.07
CA GLU A 119 10.16 27.08 -24.32
C GLU A 119 11.55 26.74 -24.90
N LYS A 120 12.58 26.68 -24.05
CA LYS A 120 13.92 26.28 -24.53
C LYS A 120 13.94 24.87 -25.10
N LEU A 121 13.22 23.93 -24.44
CA LEU A 121 13.10 22.56 -24.94
C LEU A 121 12.31 22.52 -26.26
N GLU A 122 11.21 23.28 -26.37
CA GLU A 122 10.41 23.38 -27.59
C GLU A 122 11.20 23.94 -28.78
N ARG A 123 11.94 25.02 -28.59
CA ARG A 123 12.82 25.58 -29.62
C ARG A 123 13.89 24.60 -30.11
N LYS A 124 14.38 23.74 -29.19
CA LYS A 124 15.42 22.77 -29.52
C LYS A 124 14.87 21.51 -30.21
N PHE A 125 13.63 21.11 -29.89
CA PHE A 125 13.00 19.87 -30.33
C PHE A 125 11.69 20.15 -31.08
N SER A 126 11.63 21.27 -31.84
CA SER A 126 10.43 21.69 -32.56
C SER A 126 9.87 20.58 -33.46
N GLY A 127 8.60 20.19 -33.18
CA GLY A 127 7.88 19.21 -33.98
C GLY A 127 6.69 18.59 -33.23
N LYS A 128 5.80 17.91 -33.97
CA LYS A 128 4.61 17.25 -33.43
C LYS A 128 4.93 16.24 -32.27
N ASP A 129 6.11 15.62 -32.31
CA ASP A 129 6.53 14.63 -31.31
C ASP A 129 6.81 15.27 -29.94
N PHE A 130 7.36 16.48 -29.90
CA PHE A 130 7.62 17.19 -28.66
C PHE A 130 6.31 17.69 -28.01
N SER A 131 5.47 18.39 -28.75
CA SER A 131 4.21 18.90 -28.21
C SER A 131 3.29 17.79 -27.76
N GLY A 132 3.16 16.72 -28.54
CA GLY A 132 2.39 15.53 -28.17
C GLY A 132 2.94 14.80 -26.92
N PHE A 133 4.27 14.75 -26.76
CA PHE A 133 4.90 14.20 -25.57
C PHE A 133 4.53 15.03 -24.31
N MET A 134 4.70 16.35 -24.39
CA MET A 134 4.43 17.24 -23.25
C MET A 134 2.94 17.23 -22.87
N GLU A 135 2.04 17.25 -23.84
CA GLU A 135 0.61 17.15 -23.61
C GLU A 135 0.22 15.85 -22.88
N GLN A 136 0.84 14.74 -23.24
CA GLN A 136 0.63 13.45 -22.55
C GLN A 136 1.15 13.46 -21.10
N ARG A 137 2.15 14.27 -20.78
CA ARG A 137 2.71 14.39 -19.41
C ARG A 137 1.87 15.28 -18.51
N GLU A 138 1.00 16.10 -19.07
CA GLU A 138 0.08 16.96 -18.32
C GLU A 138 -1.33 16.36 -18.18
N LYS A 139 -1.56 15.15 -18.70
CA LYS A 139 -2.87 14.46 -18.65
C LYS A 139 -2.75 13.03 -18.20
N PHE A 140 -3.67 12.59 -17.36
CA PHE A 140 -3.91 11.17 -17.09
C PHE A 140 -5.21 10.78 -17.80
N GLN A 141 -5.13 9.86 -18.74
CA GLN A 141 -6.24 9.51 -19.62
C GLN A 141 -6.87 8.19 -19.24
N GLY A 142 -8.18 8.03 -19.50
CA GLY A 142 -8.92 6.81 -19.25
C GLY A 142 -8.33 5.56 -19.91
N ILE A 143 -7.72 5.69 -21.08
CA ILE A 143 -7.03 4.57 -21.77
C ILE A 143 -5.89 3.96 -20.92
N HIS A 144 -5.36 4.69 -19.97
CA HIS A 144 -4.32 4.22 -19.06
C HIS A 144 -4.87 3.22 -18.03
N PHE A 145 -6.18 3.24 -17.77
CA PHE A 145 -6.84 2.30 -16.85
C PHE A 145 -6.86 0.85 -17.35
N ALA A 146 -6.84 0.62 -18.65
CA ALA A 146 -6.81 -0.75 -19.18
C ALA A 146 -5.64 -1.58 -18.65
N GLY A 147 -4.50 -0.92 -18.36
CA GLY A 147 -3.35 -1.54 -17.70
C GLY A 147 -3.52 -1.75 -16.19
N LEU A 148 -4.50 -1.08 -15.58
CA LEU A 148 -4.80 -1.11 -14.14
C LEU A 148 -6.06 -1.94 -13.82
N GLY A 149 -6.69 -2.58 -14.82
CA GLY A 149 -7.81 -3.49 -14.61
C GLY A 149 -9.20 -2.88 -14.85
N ALA A 150 -9.30 -1.62 -15.30
CA ALA A 150 -10.59 -1.03 -15.69
C ALA A 150 -10.58 -0.70 -17.18
N ALA A 151 -11.51 -1.28 -17.94
CA ALA A 151 -11.74 -0.88 -19.33
C ALA A 151 -12.63 0.38 -19.36
N ILE A 152 -12.31 1.32 -20.26
CA ILE A 152 -13.10 2.56 -20.44
C ILE A 152 -14.56 2.25 -20.77
N THR A 153 -14.80 1.17 -21.52
CA THR A 153 -16.12 0.71 -21.90
C THR A 153 -16.96 0.17 -20.74
N GLU A 154 -16.29 -0.28 -19.67
CA GLU A 154 -16.94 -0.86 -18.49
C GLU A 154 -17.16 0.18 -17.39
N VAL A 155 -16.41 1.28 -17.41
CA VAL A 155 -16.52 2.38 -16.46
C VAL A 155 -16.79 3.67 -17.22
N PRO A 156 -18.01 3.87 -17.75
CA PRO A 156 -18.34 5.03 -18.60
C PRO A 156 -18.15 6.39 -17.90
N ASN A 157 -18.11 6.41 -16.57
CA ASN A 157 -17.86 7.61 -15.76
C ASN A 157 -16.51 7.54 -15.05
N SER A 158 -15.47 7.07 -15.73
CA SER A 158 -14.13 6.89 -15.15
C SER A 158 -13.56 8.15 -14.52
N PHE A 159 -14.04 9.33 -14.94
CA PHE A 159 -13.67 10.61 -14.37
C PHE A 159 -14.89 11.49 -14.13
N TRP A 160 -14.74 12.36 -13.16
CA TRP A 160 -15.73 13.36 -12.83
C TRP A 160 -16.08 14.23 -14.05
N ASN A 161 -17.36 14.50 -14.27
CA ASN A 161 -17.86 15.26 -15.41
C ASN A 161 -17.68 14.62 -16.79
N LEU A 162 -17.65 13.30 -16.91
CA LEU A 162 -17.50 12.59 -18.19
C LEU A 162 -16.20 12.93 -18.95
N ASN A 163 -15.21 13.51 -18.31
CA ASN A 163 -13.92 13.75 -18.91
C ASN A 163 -13.11 12.46 -19.02
N PHE A 164 -12.62 12.16 -20.22
CA PHE A 164 -11.73 11.03 -20.45
C PHE A 164 -10.29 11.27 -20.00
N SER A 165 -9.99 12.46 -19.50
CA SER A 165 -8.68 12.82 -18.97
C SER A 165 -8.81 13.80 -17.82
N ILE A 166 -7.89 13.69 -16.85
CA ILE A 166 -7.73 14.64 -15.75
C ILE A 166 -6.37 15.32 -15.87
N PRO A 167 -6.27 16.63 -15.56
CA PRO A 167 -4.99 17.32 -15.55
C PRO A 167 -4.11 16.79 -14.40
N ILE A 168 -2.86 16.48 -14.73
CA ILE A 168 -1.81 16.14 -13.74
C ILE A 168 -0.55 16.96 -14.05
N CYS A 169 0.25 17.22 -13.02
CA CYS A 169 1.52 17.91 -13.23
C CYS A 169 2.61 16.96 -13.74
N HIS A 170 3.71 17.53 -14.23
CA HIS A 170 4.86 16.77 -14.73
C HIS A 170 5.45 15.83 -13.68
N LEU A 171 5.50 16.26 -12.41
CA LEU A 171 5.99 15.43 -11.32
C LEU A 171 5.07 14.22 -11.08
N CYS A 172 3.76 14.41 -11.01
CA CYS A 172 2.82 13.30 -10.85
C CYS A 172 2.90 12.31 -12.01
N SER A 173 3.02 12.81 -13.25
CA SER A 173 3.24 11.95 -14.42
C SER A 173 4.53 11.14 -14.31
N TYR A 174 5.57 11.69 -13.72
CA TYR A 174 6.82 10.97 -13.46
C TYR A 174 6.69 9.93 -12.34
N LEU A 175 6.03 10.30 -11.24
CA LEU A 175 5.85 9.40 -10.07
C LEU A 175 5.14 8.10 -10.42
N ILE A 176 4.18 8.12 -11.35
CA ILE A 176 3.47 6.92 -11.80
C ILE A 176 4.42 5.81 -12.29
N ILE A 177 5.61 6.14 -12.79
CA ILE A 177 6.59 5.16 -13.27
C ILE A 177 6.94 4.15 -12.17
N PHE A 178 6.91 4.57 -10.92
CA PHE A 178 7.35 3.78 -9.76
C PHE A 178 6.21 2.98 -9.10
N ASN A 179 4.94 3.18 -9.48
CA ASN A 179 3.78 2.63 -8.76
C ASN A 179 3.87 1.12 -8.50
N HIS A 180 4.34 0.36 -9.49
CA HIS A 180 4.41 -1.09 -9.41
C HIS A 180 5.40 -1.61 -8.36
N LEU A 181 6.38 -0.78 -7.95
CA LEU A 181 7.35 -1.11 -6.91
C LEU A 181 6.74 -1.08 -5.50
N ALA A 182 5.61 -0.38 -5.32
CA ALA A 182 4.91 -0.33 -4.06
C ALA A 182 4.10 -1.60 -3.78
N PHE A 183 3.73 -2.35 -4.82
CA PHE A 183 2.91 -3.54 -4.69
C PHE A 183 3.71 -4.76 -4.22
N ILE A 184 3.11 -5.53 -3.32
CA ILE A 184 3.67 -6.73 -2.71
C ILE A 184 2.95 -7.94 -3.29
N LYS A 185 3.70 -8.95 -3.75
CA LYS A 185 3.12 -10.18 -4.33
C LYS A 185 2.62 -11.10 -3.22
N THR A 186 1.37 -11.55 -3.35
CA THR A 186 0.72 -12.52 -2.48
C THR A 186 0.18 -13.70 -3.30
N SER A 187 -0.39 -14.71 -2.64
CA SER A 187 -1.11 -15.82 -3.30
C SER A 187 -2.38 -15.34 -4.02
N GLU A 188 -3.02 -14.28 -3.53
CA GLU A 188 -4.27 -13.76 -4.09
C GLU A 188 -4.09 -12.67 -5.14
N GLY A 189 -2.86 -12.15 -5.32
CA GLY A 189 -2.54 -11.07 -6.25
C GLY A 189 -1.42 -10.17 -5.77
N GLU A 190 -1.37 -8.96 -6.28
CA GLU A 190 -0.44 -7.92 -5.84
C GLU A 190 -1.20 -6.90 -4.98
N ILE A 191 -0.74 -6.64 -3.75
CA ILE A 191 -1.41 -5.74 -2.80
C ILE A 191 -0.61 -4.47 -2.52
N PHE A 192 -1.32 -3.40 -2.22
CA PHE A 192 -0.77 -2.13 -1.71
C PHE A 192 -1.70 -1.60 -0.62
N ILE A 193 -1.17 -1.32 0.58
CA ILE A 193 -1.95 -0.74 1.67
C ILE A 193 -1.88 0.78 1.54
N ASN A 194 -3.03 1.39 1.27
CA ASN A 194 -3.21 2.83 1.16
C ASN A 194 -3.76 3.41 2.46
N ALA A 195 -3.37 4.66 2.78
CA ALA A 195 -3.83 5.41 3.93
C ALA A 195 -3.67 6.92 3.67
N PRO A 196 -4.26 7.82 4.48
CA PRO A 196 -4.16 9.25 4.28
C PRO A 196 -2.89 9.90 4.85
N ASP A 197 -1.88 9.12 5.22
CA ASP A 197 -0.64 9.55 5.83
C ASP A 197 0.52 8.73 5.26
N PHE A 198 1.58 9.39 4.73
CA PHE A 198 2.68 8.67 4.08
C PHE A 198 3.50 7.82 5.05
N LYS A 199 3.65 8.25 6.30
CA LYS A 199 4.36 7.47 7.31
C LYS A 199 3.60 6.18 7.62
N LEU A 200 2.27 6.30 7.72
CA LEU A 200 1.40 5.15 7.92
C LEU A 200 1.43 4.21 6.72
N ILE A 201 1.29 4.73 5.48
CA ILE A 201 1.41 3.94 4.24
C ILE A 201 2.73 3.17 4.22
N TRP A 202 3.84 3.87 4.47
CA TRP A 202 5.18 3.29 4.44
C TRP A 202 5.34 2.17 5.46
N ASP A 203 4.98 2.43 6.71
CA ASP A 203 5.12 1.47 7.81
C ASP A 203 4.24 0.23 7.57
N LEU A 204 2.96 0.40 7.19
CA LEU A 204 2.04 -0.71 6.96
C LEU A 204 2.52 -1.62 5.81
N ASN A 205 2.96 -1.04 4.70
CA ASN A 205 3.48 -1.84 3.59
C ASN A 205 4.78 -2.56 3.97
N ARG A 206 5.67 -1.96 4.75
CA ARG A 206 6.87 -2.64 5.26
C ARG A 206 6.54 -3.79 6.22
N PHE A 207 5.52 -3.62 7.06
CA PHE A 207 5.07 -4.72 7.92
C PHE A 207 4.45 -5.85 7.10
N ALA A 208 3.65 -5.52 6.08
CA ALA A 208 3.10 -6.52 5.16
C ALA A 208 4.22 -7.30 4.43
N GLU A 209 5.25 -6.63 3.94
CA GLU A 209 6.43 -7.28 3.34
C GLU A 209 7.10 -8.26 4.32
N ASN A 210 7.33 -7.83 5.56
CA ASN A 210 7.95 -8.66 6.59
C ASN A 210 7.11 -9.89 6.98
N ILE A 211 5.78 -9.75 6.99
CA ILE A 211 4.85 -10.86 7.24
C ILE A 211 4.96 -11.89 6.12
N LEU A 212 4.94 -11.43 4.87
CA LEU A 212 4.97 -12.28 3.69
C LEU A 212 6.33 -12.96 3.44
N THR A 213 7.43 -12.44 4.00
CA THR A 213 8.71 -13.17 4.00
C THR A 213 8.65 -14.45 4.83
N LYS A 214 7.78 -14.50 5.86
CA LYS A 214 7.64 -15.65 6.76
C LYS A 214 6.66 -16.71 6.25
N SER A 215 5.62 -16.30 5.52
CA SER A 215 4.66 -17.20 4.88
C SER A 215 4.05 -16.54 3.64
N LYS A 216 3.91 -17.30 2.55
CA LYS A 216 3.30 -16.81 1.30
C LYS A 216 1.78 -17.02 1.22
N GLU A 217 1.19 -17.69 2.20
CA GLU A 217 -0.21 -18.16 2.17
C GLU A 217 -1.13 -17.40 3.13
N TYR A 218 -0.84 -16.15 3.41
CA TYR A 218 -1.74 -15.34 4.22
C TYR A 218 -2.84 -14.69 3.39
N GLU A 219 -4.07 -14.78 3.88
CA GLU A 219 -5.22 -14.01 3.37
C GLU A 219 -4.96 -12.50 3.54
N ILE A 220 -5.49 -11.70 2.61
CA ILE A 220 -5.32 -10.23 2.60
C ILE A 220 -5.81 -9.62 3.93
N ARG A 221 -6.92 -10.11 4.49
CA ARG A 221 -7.45 -9.70 5.79
C ARG A 221 -6.43 -9.86 6.92
N LYS A 222 -5.74 -11.00 6.95
CA LYS A 222 -4.70 -11.28 7.96
C LYS A 222 -3.48 -10.40 7.78
N ILE A 223 -3.08 -10.15 6.54
CA ILE A 223 -1.94 -9.27 6.24
C ILE A 223 -2.23 -7.86 6.74
N LEU A 224 -3.40 -7.29 6.39
CA LEU A 224 -3.79 -5.96 6.85
C LEU A 224 -3.90 -5.91 8.37
N GLY A 225 -4.64 -6.86 8.98
CA GLY A 225 -4.83 -6.91 10.43
C GLY A 225 -3.50 -7.02 11.20
N SER A 226 -2.60 -7.89 10.75
CA SER A 226 -1.27 -8.06 11.36
C SER A 226 -0.38 -6.82 11.18
N SER A 227 -0.50 -6.12 10.04
CA SER A 227 0.25 -4.88 9.78
C SER A 227 -0.22 -3.75 10.70
N LEU A 228 -1.54 -3.62 10.91
CA LEU A 228 -2.13 -2.66 11.85
C LEU A 228 -1.70 -2.95 13.30
N LEU A 229 -1.78 -4.22 13.70
CA LEU A 229 -1.35 -4.66 15.03
C LEU A 229 0.13 -4.34 15.28
N GLN A 230 1.02 -4.68 14.35
CA GLN A 230 2.44 -4.36 14.46
C GLN A 230 2.69 -2.85 14.49
N TRP A 231 1.92 -2.06 13.72
CA TRP A 231 2.00 -0.62 13.74
C TRP A 231 1.64 -0.06 15.12
N ALA A 232 0.52 -0.50 15.71
CA ALA A 232 0.07 -0.08 17.04
C ALA A 232 1.14 -0.36 18.11
N ILE A 233 1.71 -1.56 18.12
CA ILE A 233 2.73 -1.97 19.08
C ILE A 233 4.01 -1.14 18.95
N LYS A 234 4.47 -0.91 17.71
CA LYS A 234 5.74 -0.20 17.48
C LYS A 234 5.64 1.31 17.63
N ARG A 235 4.50 1.90 17.26
CA ARG A 235 4.34 3.36 17.24
C ARG A 235 3.70 3.92 18.49
N ARG A 236 2.85 3.16 19.19
CA ARG A 236 2.10 3.58 20.37
C ARG A 236 1.37 4.90 20.16
N ALA A 237 0.95 5.17 18.92
CA ALA A 237 0.29 6.40 18.51
C ALA A 237 -1.20 6.18 18.31
N LEU A 238 -2.00 7.17 18.64
CA LEU A 238 -3.44 7.17 18.37
C LEU A 238 -3.69 7.74 16.97
N LEU A 239 -4.48 7.04 16.19
CA LEU A 239 -4.98 7.54 14.91
C LEU A 239 -6.38 8.15 15.10
N GLY A 240 -6.63 9.26 14.42
CA GLY A 240 -7.97 9.86 14.36
C GLY A 240 -8.96 8.94 13.61
N ALA A 241 -10.25 9.06 13.91
CA ALA A 241 -11.30 8.25 13.30
C ALA A 241 -11.27 8.34 11.76
N TRP A 242 -11.07 9.53 11.21
CA TRP A 242 -10.98 9.74 9.76
C TRP A 242 -9.83 8.94 9.13
N THR A 243 -8.64 8.95 9.74
CA THR A 243 -7.47 8.18 9.27
C THR A 243 -7.77 6.68 9.28
N MET A 244 -8.38 6.18 10.37
CA MET A 244 -8.73 4.75 10.49
C MET A 244 -9.73 4.29 9.44
N MET A 245 -10.71 5.13 9.09
CA MET A 245 -11.73 4.82 8.08
C MET A 245 -11.20 4.84 6.64
N ASN A 246 -10.03 5.41 6.41
CA ASN A 246 -9.43 5.56 5.09
C ASN A 246 -8.19 4.67 4.89
N ILE A 247 -8.07 3.59 5.68
CA ILE A 247 -7.05 2.55 5.46
C ILE A 247 -7.68 1.47 4.60
N GLU A 248 -7.15 1.28 3.41
CA GLU A 248 -7.65 0.32 2.42
C GLU A 248 -6.51 -0.49 1.79
N VAL A 249 -6.80 -1.69 1.31
CA VAL A 249 -5.88 -2.49 0.52
C VAL A 249 -6.33 -2.49 -0.93
N ILE A 250 -5.46 -2.06 -1.80
CA ILE A 250 -5.63 -2.13 -3.24
C ILE A 250 -5.08 -3.48 -3.69
N VAL A 251 -5.91 -4.29 -4.33
CA VAL A 251 -5.56 -5.64 -4.77
C VAL A 251 -5.61 -5.72 -6.28
N LYS A 252 -4.48 -5.95 -6.93
CA LYS A 252 -4.40 -6.22 -8.36
C LYS A 252 -4.42 -7.71 -8.61
N LYS A 253 -5.49 -8.20 -9.23
CA LYS A 253 -5.68 -9.60 -9.58
C LYS A 253 -5.68 -9.80 -11.08
N LYS A 254 -5.29 -11.00 -11.51
CA LYS A 254 -5.49 -11.46 -12.90
C LYS A 254 -6.54 -12.54 -12.86
N ILE A 255 -7.65 -12.31 -13.53
CA ILE A 255 -8.72 -13.29 -13.65
C ILE A 255 -8.72 -13.79 -15.09
N PHE A 256 -8.69 -15.11 -15.25
CA PHE A 256 -8.89 -15.74 -16.55
C PHE A 256 -10.39 -15.93 -16.78
N ASP A 257 -10.92 -15.30 -17.83
CA ASP A 257 -12.29 -15.53 -18.28
C ASP A 257 -12.32 -16.74 -19.23
N PRO A 258 -12.92 -17.86 -18.82
CA PRO A 258 -12.99 -19.07 -19.67
C PRO A 258 -13.86 -18.88 -20.91
N LYS A 259 -14.80 -17.92 -20.94
CA LYS A 259 -15.66 -17.65 -22.10
C LYS A 259 -14.92 -16.91 -23.21
N THR A 260 -14.20 -15.84 -22.83
CA THR A 260 -13.43 -15.02 -23.78
C THR A 260 -12.02 -15.55 -24.01
N LYS A 261 -11.55 -16.53 -23.22
CA LYS A 261 -10.16 -17.03 -23.17
C LYS A 261 -9.13 -15.91 -22.96
N LYS A 262 -9.51 -14.81 -22.34
CA LYS A 262 -8.64 -13.66 -22.05
C LYS A 262 -8.36 -13.58 -20.55
N THR A 263 -7.18 -13.08 -20.21
CA THR A 263 -6.82 -12.74 -18.84
C THR A 263 -7.05 -11.24 -18.65
N GLU A 264 -7.91 -10.89 -17.72
CA GLU A 264 -8.22 -9.51 -17.36
C GLU A 264 -7.50 -9.12 -16.06
N ASN A 265 -7.07 -7.87 -16.00
CA ASN A 265 -6.57 -7.33 -14.76
C ASN A 265 -7.74 -6.65 -14.04
N ILE A 266 -7.95 -7.01 -12.78
CA ILE A 266 -9.00 -6.42 -11.94
C ILE A 266 -8.34 -5.75 -10.75
N ILE A 267 -8.89 -4.61 -10.35
CA ILE A 267 -8.54 -3.93 -9.11
C ILE A 267 -9.72 -4.10 -8.15
N ASP A 268 -9.44 -4.76 -7.03
CA ASP A 268 -10.35 -4.85 -5.90
C ASP A 268 -9.89 -3.94 -4.77
N TYR A 269 -10.83 -3.50 -3.96
CA TYR A 269 -10.59 -2.73 -2.74
C TYR A 269 -11.04 -3.55 -1.56
N PHE A 270 -10.21 -3.62 -0.54
CA PHE A 270 -10.52 -4.31 0.71
C PHE A 270 -10.17 -3.42 1.90
N ASP A 271 -11.10 -3.32 2.83
CA ASP A 271 -10.92 -2.65 4.12
C ASP A 271 -11.35 -3.56 5.27
N LEU A 272 -10.96 -3.23 6.48
CA LEU A 272 -11.50 -3.83 7.69
C LEU A 272 -12.63 -2.97 8.23
N PRO A 273 -13.67 -3.60 8.85
CA PRO A 273 -14.68 -2.85 9.58
C PRO A 273 -14.05 -1.89 10.60
N GLN A 274 -14.64 -0.71 10.75
CA GLN A 274 -14.11 0.35 11.61
C GLN A 274 -13.83 -0.13 13.04
N ASP A 275 -14.74 -0.94 13.62
CA ASP A 275 -14.55 -1.45 14.97
C ASP A 275 -13.34 -2.37 15.07
N ILE A 276 -13.10 -3.21 14.05
CA ILE A 276 -11.91 -4.07 13.99
C ILE A 276 -10.64 -3.23 13.87
N THR A 277 -10.66 -2.21 13.01
CA THR A 277 -9.53 -1.29 12.85
C THR A 277 -9.20 -0.56 14.15
N LYS A 278 -10.22 -0.07 14.88
CA LYS A 278 -10.05 0.57 16.20
C LYS A 278 -9.43 -0.37 17.23
N ILE A 279 -9.88 -1.64 17.27
CA ILE A 279 -9.36 -2.67 18.16
C ILE A 279 -7.89 -2.94 17.86
N LEU A 280 -7.53 -3.17 16.58
CA LEU A 280 -6.18 -3.53 16.19
C LEU A 280 -5.17 -2.38 16.35
N LEU A 281 -5.63 -1.13 16.28
CA LEU A 281 -4.80 0.06 16.47
C LEU A 281 -4.71 0.51 17.94
N ASP A 282 -5.42 -0.14 18.83
CA ASP A 282 -5.27 0.10 20.27
C ASP A 282 -4.03 -0.66 20.79
N TYR A 283 -3.08 0.09 21.35
CA TYR A 283 -1.81 -0.48 21.82
C TYR A 283 -1.98 -1.56 22.90
N GLU A 284 -2.89 -1.34 23.84
CA GLU A 284 -3.09 -2.30 24.94
C GLU A 284 -3.71 -3.58 24.41
N ILE A 285 -4.74 -3.48 23.58
CA ILE A 285 -5.38 -4.63 22.93
C ILE A 285 -4.39 -5.35 22.02
N ALA A 286 -3.66 -4.60 21.19
CA ALA A 286 -2.66 -5.17 20.30
C ALA A 286 -1.57 -5.95 21.04
N SER A 287 -1.11 -5.42 22.18
CA SER A 287 -0.12 -6.09 23.04
C SER A 287 -0.65 -7.40 23.62
N LEU A 288 -1.91 -7.43 24.08
CA LEU A 288 -2.54 -8.67 24.60
C LEU A 288 -2.71 -9.72 23.48
N ILE A 289 -3.08 -9.30 22.27
CA ILE A 289 -3.18 -10.21 21.10
C ILE A 289 -1.81 -10.82 20.78
N GLU A 290 -0.75 -10.00 20.75
CA GLU A 290 0.61 -10.48 20.50
C GLU A 290 1.10 -11.41 21.61
N GLU A 291 0.75 -11.14 22.87
CA GLU A 291 1.14 -11.95 24.02
C GLU A 291 0.46 -13.32 24.04
N ILE A 292 -0.82 -13.40 23.61
CA ILE A 292 -1.53 -14.67 23.41
C ILE A 292 -0.86 -15.47 22.30
N ASN A 293 -0.46 -14.82 21.20
CA ASN A 293 0.22 -15.42 20.06
C ASN A 293 -0.48 -16.69 19.55
N GLU A 294 -1.79 -16.58 19.26
CA GLU A 294 -2.63 -17.67 18.75
C GLU A 294 -3.43 -17.20 17.54
N GLU A 295 -3.14 -17.79 16.38
CA GLU A 295 -3.73 -17.40 15.10
C GLU A 295 -5.26 -17.50 15.11
N LYS A 296 -5.82 -18.55 15.73
CA LYS A 296 -7.26 -18.77 15.79
C LYS A 296 -7.99 -17.70 16.60
N ILE A 297 -7.38 -17.20 17.68
CA ILE A 297 -7.91 -16.06 18.44
C ILE A 297 -7.87 -14.80 17.60
N PHE A 298 -6.78 -14.57 16.87
CA PHE A 298 -6.66 -13.44 15.97
C PHE A 298 -7.73 -13.49 14.85
N ASP A 299 -8.00 -14.65 14.25
CA ASP A 299 -9.06 -14.85 13.26
C ASP A 299 -10.46 -14.54 13.81
N LEU A 300 -10.75 -14.86 15.07
CA LEU A 300 -12.01 -14.50 15.73
C LEU A 300 -12.15 -12.97 15.81
N ILE A 301 -11.09 -12.28 16.20
CA ILE A 301 -11.08 -10.81 16.30
C ILE A 301 -11.28 -10.20 14.92
N LEU A 302 -10.52 -10.62 13.92
CA LEU A 302 -10.65 -10.12 12.54
C LEU A 302 -12.06 -10.35 11.97
N SER A 303 -12.73 -11.42 12.39
CA SER A 303 -14.09 -11.77 11.94
C SER A 303 -15.19 -11.11 12.77
N GLY A 304 -14.86 -10.31 13.80
CA GLY A 304 -15.83 -9.69 14.70
C GLY A 304 -16.59 -10.68 15.60
N LYS A 305 -16.08 -11.89 15.75
CA LYS A 305 -16.71 -12.96 16.55
C LYS A 305 -16.30 -12.87 18.03
N PHE A 306 -16.51 -11.72 18.64
CA PHE A 306 -16.04 -11.44 19.99
C PHE A 306 -16.68 -12.34 21.06
N SER A 307 -17.94 -12.74 20.92
CA SER A 307 -18.60 -13.69 21.84
C SER A 307 -17.91 -15.06 21.88
N GLU A 308 -17.19 -15.44 20.84
CA GLU A 308 -16.41 -16.70 20.84
C GLU A 308 -15.14 -16.60 21.74
N LEU A 309 -14.65 -15.39 22.04
CA LEU A 309 -13.54 -15.21 23.00
C LEU A 309 -13.95 -15.59 24.42
N GLU A 310 -15.20 -15.33 24.83
CA GLU A 310 -15.74 -15.76 26.11
C GLU A 310 -15.79 -17.28 26.19
N LYS A 311 -16.28 -17.94 25.14
CA LYS A 311 -16.31 -19.41 25.06
C LYS A 311 -14.90 -20.00 25.08
N ALA A 312 -13.96 -19.36 24.34
CA ALA A 312 -12.56 -19.77 24.36
C ALA A 312 -11.98 -19.75 25.77
N ASN A 313 -12.28 -18.70 26.56
CA ASN A 313 -11.85 -18.60 27.95
C ASN A 313 -12.41 -19.73 28.81
N TYR A 314 -13.71 -20.05 28.70
CA TYR A 314 -14.31 -21.18 29.39
C TYR A 314 -13.58 -22.51 29.09
N PHE A 315 -13.27 -22.78 27.82
CA PHE A 315 -12.58 -24.01 27.43
C PHE A 315 -11.11 -24.03 27.87
N VAL A 316 -10.43 -22.87 27.95
CA VAL A 316 -9.08 -22.76 28.54
C VAL A 316 -9.10 -23.20 29.99
N LEU A 317 -10.04 -22.69 30.81
CA LEU A 317 -10.14 -23.04 32.21
C LEU A 317 -10.45 -24.54 32.39
N LYS A 318 -11.35 -25.09 31.58
CA LYS A 318 -11.69 -26.52 31.57
C LYS A 318 -10.48 -27.40 31.21
N ALA A 319 -9.70 -26.97 30.20
CA ALA A 319 -8.48 -27.70 29.80
C ALA A 319 -7.40 -27.66 30.87
N ILE A 320 -7.21 -26.53 31.57
CA ILE A 320 -6.29 -26.41 32.70
C ILE A 320 -6.67 -27.41 33.81
N LEU A 321 -7.97 -27.52 34.14
CA LEU A 321 -8.45 -28.48 35.14
C LEU A 321 -8.16 -29.92 34.73
N LYS A 322 -8.43 -30.30 33.47
CA LYS A 322 -8.11 -31.63 32.94
C LYS A 322 -6.61 -31.93 33.05
N LEU A 323 -5.75 -31.02 32.59
CA LEU A 323 -4.30 -31.20 32.65
C LEU A 323 -3.79 -31.30 34.11
N LYS A 324 -4.36 -30.52 35.03
CA LYS A 324 -4.04 -30.60 36.46
C LYS A 324 -4.40 -31.97 37.04
N ASN A 325 -5.51 -32.55 36.61
CA ASN A 325 -5.96 -33.88 37.02
C ASN A 325 -5.26 -35.00 36.22
N LYS A 326 -4.28 -34.71 35.39
CA LYS A 326 -3.59 -35.66 34.50
C LYS A 326 -4.51 -36.35 33.49
N GLU A 327 -5.64 -35.74 33.15
CA GLU A 327 -6.54 -36.19 32.11
C GLU A 327 -6.00 -35.81 30.72
N GLU A 328 -6.15 -36.69 29.73
CA GLU A 328 -5.70 -36.40 28.38
C GLU A 328 -6.72 -35.51 27.63
N ILE A 329 -6.22 -34.50 26.95
CA ILE A 329 -7.04 -33.67 26.03
C ILE A 329 -6.96 -34.28 24.64
N SER A 330 -8.09 -34.76 24.14
CA SER A 330 -8.20 -35.34 22.79
C SER A 330 -8.20 -34.27 21.69
N LYS A 331 -7.93 -34.67 20.44
CA LYS A 331 -8.02 -33.79 19.29
C LYS A 331 -9.46 -33.29 19.02
N ASN A 332 -10.47 -33.94 19.54
CA ASN A 332 -11.88 -33.55 19.37
C ASN A 332 -12.39 -32.68 20.55
N ASP A 333 -11.54 -32.34 21.50
CA ASP A 333 -11.93 -31.45 22.59
C ASP A 333 -12.21 -30.04 22.07
N PRO A 334 -13.28 -29.38 22.53
CA PRO A 334 -13.67 -28.04 22.07
C PRO A 334 -12.56 -26.99 22.12
N ILE A 335 -11.59 -27.11 23.03
CA ILE A 335 -10.45 -26.17 23.11
C ILE A 335 -9.62 -26.16 21.85
N THR A 336 -9.55 -27.28 21.13
CA THR A 336 -8.75 -27.40 19.89
C THR A 336 -9.26 -26.49 18.77
N LYS A 337 -10.51 -26.04 18.88
CA LYS A 337 -11.10 -25.04 17.97
C LYS A 337 -10.44 -23.66 18.11
N TYR A 338 -9.96 -23.34 19.31
CA TYR A 338 -9.47 -22.01 19.68
C TYR A 338 -7.94 -21.95 19.83
N PHE A 339 -7.30 -23.07 20.16
CA PHE A 339 -5.87 -23.10 20.47
C PHE A 339 -5.13 -24.24 19.79
N THR A 340 -3.97 -23.93 19.25
CA THR A 340 -3.03 -24.92 18.70
C THR A 340 -2.21 -25.57 19.79
N LYS A 341 -1.84 -24.80 20.84
CA LYS A 341 -1.03 -25.25 22.01
C LYS A 341 -1.89 -25.73 23.17
N TYR A 342 -3.01 -26.40 22.88
CA TYR A 342 -3.99 -26.81 23.88
C TYR A 342 -3.51 -27.87 24.90
N LYS A 343 -2.35 -28.48 24.70
CA LYS A 343 -1.72 -29.43 25.64
C LYS A 343 -0.65 -28.80 26.54
N ASP A 344 -0.28 -27.54 26.29
CA ASP A 344 0.72 -26.82 27.08
C ASP A 344 0.06 -26.14 28.28
N PHE A 345 0.24 -26.74 29.47
CA PHE A 345 -0.33 -26.23 30.72
C PHE A 345 0.13 -24.79 31.04
N ASN A 346 1.43 -24.51 30.87
CA ASN A 346 1.98 -23.19 31.22
C ASN A 346 1.45 -22.12 30.27
N TYR A 347 1.36 -22.44 28.98
CA TYR A 347 0.75 -21.56 27.99
C TYR A 347 -0.71 -21.29 28.31
N LEU A 348 -1.54 -22.32 28.55
CA LEU A 348 -2.94 -22.17 28.88
C LEU A 348 -3.16 -21.39 30.18
N LYS A 349 -2.31 -21.62 31.21
CA LYS A 349 -2.34 -20.86 32.46
C LYS A 349 -2.06 -19.36 32.20
N LYS A 350 -1.09 -19.02 31.36
CA LYS A 350 -0.81 -17.65 30.95
C LYS A 350 -2.03 -17.05 30.24
N VAL A 351 -2.56 -17.74 29.24
CA VAL A 351 -3.69 -17.28 28.40
C VAL A 351 -4.95 -17.08 29.24
N SER A 352 -5.19 -17.89 30.26
CA SER A 352 -6.37 -17.77 31.17
C SER A 352 -6.43 -16.45 31.95
N GLY A 353 -5.30 -15.77 32.12
CA GLY A 353 -5.25 -14.44 32.71
C GLY A 353 -5.44 -13.32 31.65
N ILE A 354 -4.90 -13.51 30.45
CA ILE A 354 -4.87 -12.49 29.42
C ILE A 354 -6.19 -12.42 28.62
N LEU A 355 -6.80 -13.57 28.30
CA LEU A 355 -7.97 -13.64 27.44
C LEU A 355 -9.21 -12.92 27.98
N PRO A 356 -9.54 -13.00 29.30
CA PRO A 356 -10.62 -12.21 29.89
C PRO A 356 -10.36 -10.69 29.79
N GLU A 357 -9.12 -10.25 30.06
CA GLU A 357 -8.73 -8.84 29.95
C GLU A 357 -8.87 -8.35 28.52
N LEU A 358 -8.38 -9.13 27.53
CA LEU A 358 -8.53 -8.83 26.12
C LEU A 358 -10.01 -8.67 25.74
N TYR A 359 -10.87 -9.59 26.18
CA TYR A 359 -12.30 -9.55 25.89
C TYR A 359 -12.97 -8.28 26.46
N LEU A 360 -12.69 -7.94 27.72
CA LEU A 360 -13.24 -6.74 28.35
C LEU A 360 -12.78 -5.46 27.65
N LYS A 361 -11.49 -5.33 27.35
CA LYS A 361 -10.97 -4.15 26.60
C LYS A 361 -11.58 -4.02 25.21
N ILE A 362 -11.82 -5.14 24.52
CA ILE A 362 -12.53 -5.12 23.22
C ILE A 362 -13.96 -4.58 23.40
N LEU A 363 -14.71 -5.09 24.40
CA LEU A 363 -16.09 -4.60 24.65
C LEU A 363 -16.12 -3.12 25.00
N GLU A 364 -15.24 -2.65 25.85
CA GLU A 364 -15.12 -1.22 26.18
C GLU A 364 -14.84 -0.38 24.90
N LYS A 365 -13.93 -0.87 24.05
CA LYS A 365 -13.55 -0.15 22.82
C LYS A 365 -14.65 -0.02 21.79
N ILE A 366 -15.55 -1.01 21.71
CA ILE A 366 -16.70 -0.99 20.77
C ILE A 366 -18.00 -0.47 21.42
N GLY A 367 -17.92 0.00 22.69
CA GLY A 367 -19.07 0.60 23.38
C GLY A 367 -20.16 -0.41 23.76
N ARG A 368 -19.80 -1.65 24.09
CA ARG A 368 -20.70 -2.72 24.52
C ARG A 368 -20.50 -3.09 25.99
#